data_cf861de41d1826210c381bf4ad8be0cf
#
_entry.id   cf861de41d1826210c381bf4ad8be0cf
#
_cell.length_a   1.000
_cell.length_b   1.000
_cell.length_c   1.000
_cell.angle_alpha   90.00
_cell.angle_beta   90.00
_cell.angle_gamma   90.00
#
_symmetry.space_group_name_H-M   'P 1'
#
loop_
_entity.id
_entity.type
_entity.pdbx_description
1 polymer ?
#
loop_
_entity_poly.entity_id
_entity_poly.type
_entity_poly.pdbx_seq_one_letter_code
_entity_poly.pdbx_strand_id
1 'polypeptide(L)'
;MSKDSRHERVSIDFRIIMAIVITLIFWASAFAGIRVGLKAYSPGNLVFFRFLTASIVLLVYAIITRMPLPGKKDLPAIFFLGFIGITVYHLALTFGELKVTAGSASLLIASAPIFTAILAMFILKEKIKPWGWIGIIISFLGVSLVAIGEGEGVRFEPAAFLILLAAISTSFYFVLQKPYLKKYSPLKFATYAIWSGTFFQIFFSRGLFQNIKNAPIEATLAIIYMGIFPAALAYITWAYVLSRIPASLAGSYLYLSPVLAILIAWIWLGEIPLFLSLVGGALALAGVIIVNVLGR
;
A
#
# COMPACT_ATOMS: atom_id res chain seq x y z
N MET A 1 6.43 -41.66 -16.06
CA MET A 1 7.01 -40.38 -16.46
C MET A 1 6.74 -39.36 -15.35
N SER A 2 7.72 -39.23 -14.44
CA SER A 2 7.68 -38.28 -13.32
C SER A 2 7.90 -36.88 -13.88
N LYS A 3 6.91 -36.00 -13.80
CA LYS A 3 7.08 -34.56 -14.00
C LYS A 3 7.77 -34.01 -12.76
N ASP A 4 9.08 -33.91 -12.88
CA ASP A 4 9.98 -33.20 -11.95
C ASP A 4 9.52 -31.75 -11.88
N SER A 5 8.68 -31.41 -10.90
CA SER A 5 8.33 -30.04 -10.59
C SER A 5 9.51 -29.40 -9.87
N ARG A 6 10.52 -29.00 -10.64
CA ARG A 6 11.56 -28.09 -10.15
C ARG A 6 10.84 -26.86 -9.60
N HIS A 7 10.84 -26.73 -8.29
CA HIS A 7 10.55 -25.46 -7.63
C HIS A 7 11.59 -24.43 -8.12
N GLU A 8 11.24 -23.68 -9.15
CA GLU A 8 12.04 -22.51 -9.54
C GLU A 8 12.11 -21.60 -8.30
N ARG A 9 13.29 -21.56 -7.71
CA ARG A 9 13.59 -20.57 -6.65
C ARG A 9 13.39 -19.20 -7.28
N VAL A 10 12.36 -18.47 -6.83
CA VAL A 10 12.16 -17.07 -7.23
C VAL A 10 13.43 -16.31 -6.85
N SER A 11 14.26 -15.98 -7.82
CA SER A 11 15.43 -15.13 -7.57
C SER A 11 14.96 -13.70 -7.43
N ILE A 12 15.18 -13.12 -6.26
CA ILE A 12 14.93 -11.70 -6.04
C ILE A 12 16.17 -10.97 -6.54
N ASP A 13 16.03 -10.33 -7.69
CA ASP A 13 17.09 -9.51 -8.27
C ASP A 13 17.14 -8.10 -7.65
N PHE A 14 18.21 -7.37 -7.93
CA PHE A 14 18.41 -6.01 -7.42
C PHE A 14 17.26 -5.06 -7.80
N ARG A 15 16.66 -5.25 -8.98
CA ARG A 15 15.54 -4.40 -9.45
C ARG A 15 14.29 -4.61 -8.62
N ILE A 16 14.01 -5.85 -8.20
CA ILE A 16 12.89 -6.17 -7.32
C ILE A 16 13.12 -5.53 -5.95
N ILE A 17 14.34 -5.66 -5.40
CA ILE A 17 14.70 -5.04 -4.11
C ILE A 17 14.51 -3.52 -4.17
N MET A 18 15.03 -2.87 -5.19
CA MET A 18 14.87 -1.42 -5.38
C MET A 18 13.41 -1.02 -5.50
N ALA A 19 12.59 -1.77 -6.23
CA ALA A 19 11.17 -1.49 -6.35
C ALA A 19 10.44 -1.64 -5.01
N ILE A 20 10.79 -2.64 -4.19
CA ILE A 20 10.26 -2.81 -2.82
C ILE A 20 10.65 -1.60 -1.97
N VAL A 21 11.94 -1.24 -1.93
CA VAL A 21 12.45 -0.12 -1.12
C VAL A 21 11.76 1.19 -1.49
N ILE A 22 11.69 1.51 -2.79
CA ILE A 22 11.01 2.71 -3.30
C ILE A 22 9.53 2.72 -2.86
N THR A 23 8.81 1.61 -3.03
CA THR A 23 7.42 1.50 -2.63
C THR A 23 7.24 1.75 -1.14
N LEU A 24 8.06 1.09 -0.31
CA LEU A 24 7.94 1.17 1.16
C LEU A 24 8.26 2.56 1.69
N ILE A 25 9.30 3.22 1.17
CA ILE A 25 9.66 4.59 1.57
C ILE A 25 8.51 5.55 1.25
N PHE A 26 7.95 5.49 0.04
CA PHE A 26 6.88 6.40 -0.33
C PHE A 26 5.56 6.08 0.38
N TRP A 27 5.24 4.82 0.61
CA TRP A 27 4.05 4.49 1.39
C TRP A 27 4.20 4.83 2.87
N ALA A 28 5.37 4.63 3.46
CA ALA A 28 5.65 5.05 4.83
C ALA A 28 5.53 6.58 5.00
N SER A 29 6.03 7.37 4.04
CA SER A 29 5.92 8.83 4.07
C SER A 29 4.49 9.35 3.86
N ALA A 30 3.60 8.53 3.24
CA ALA A 30 2.23 8.95 2.98
C ALA A 30 1.41 9.20 4.26
N PHE A 31 1.67 8.47 5.35
CA PHE A 31 0.99 8.69 6.64
C PHE A 31 1.23 10.12 7.16
N ALA A 32 2.48 10.59 7.12
CA ALA A 32 2.80 11.98 7.47
C ALA A 32 2.09 12.98 6.52
N GLY A 33 2.08 12.68 5.21
CA GLY A 33 1.43 13.50 4.21
C GLY A 33 -0.09 13.62 4.43
N ILE A 34 -0.77 12.52 4.80
CA ILE A 34 -2.20 12.52 5.13
C ILE A 34 -2.47 13.42 6.33
N ARG A 35 -1.68 13.33 7.40
CA ARG A 35 -1.83 14.20 8.58
C ARG A 35 -1.69 15.68 8.24
N VAL A 36 -0.72 16.05 7.40
CA VAL A 36 -0.55 17.44 6.95
C VAL A 36 -1.74 17.87 6.10
N GLY A 37 -2.18 17.03 5.16
CA GLY A 37 -3.31 17.33 4.29
C GLY A 37 -4.64 17.49 5.03
N LEU A 38 -4.92 16.64 6.02
CA LEU A 38 -6.15 16.67 6.82
C LEU A 38 -6.31 17.93 7.68
N LYS A 39 -5.24 18.72 7.89
CA LYS A 39 -5.34 20.02 8.57
C LYS A 39 -6.13 21.05 7.77
N ALA A 40 -6.19 20.90 6.44
CA ALA A 40 -6.80 21.89 5.55
C ALA A 40 -7.82 21.32 4.56
N TYR A 41 -7.80 20.03 4.32
CA TYR A 41 -8.69 19.36 3.36
C TYR A 41 -9.59 18.35 4.05
N SER A 42 -10.84 18.23 3.58
CA SER A 42 -11.68 17.10 4.00
C SER A 42 -11.08 15.77 3.49
N PRO A 43 -11.34 14.65 4.16
CA PRO A 43 -10.80 13.35 3.74
C PRO A 43 -11.08 13.02 2.28
N GLY A 44 -12.31 13.24 1.83
CA GLY A 44 -12.70 12.99 0.44
C GLY A 44 -11.96 13.88 -0.57
N ASN A 45 -11.84 15.19 -0.29
CA ASN A 45 -11.09 16.10 -1.14
C ASN A 45 -9.60 15.73 -1.18
N LEU A 46 -9.00 15.37 -0.02
CA LEU A 46 -7.60 14.93 0.06
C LEU A 46 -7.37 13.72 -0.84
N VAL A 47 -8.19 12.68 -0.71
CA VAL A 47 -8.05 11.45 -1.50
C VAL A 47 -8.27 11.75 -2.98
N PHE A 48 -9.32 12.48 -3.34
CA PHE A 48 -9.58 12.83 -4.74
C PHE A 48 -8.44 13.67 -5.34
N PHE A 49 -7.96 14.72 -4.65
CA PHE A 49 -6.89 15.57 -5.15
C PHE A 49 -5.57 14.82 -5.32
N ARG A 50 -5.24 13.94 -4.37
CA ARG A 50 -4.08 13.04 -4.46
C ARG A 50 -4.13 12.18 -5.73
N PHE A 51 -5.25 11.50 -5.97
CA PHE A 51 -5.39 10.61 -7.12
C PHE A 51 -5.65 11.35 -8.43
N LEU A 52 -6.25 12.53 -8.40
CA LEU A 52 -6.31 13.43 -9.55
C LEU A 52 -4.91 13.84 -10.00
N THR A 53 -4.04 14.22 -9.06
CA THR A 53 -2.62 14.55 -9.34
C THR A 53 -1.91 13.35 -9.97
N ALA A 54 -2.04 12.15 -9.37
CA ALA A 54 -1.49 10.93 -9.95
C ALA A 54 -2.02 10.67 -11.37
N SER A 55 -3.32 10.82 -11.56
CA SER A 55 -3.98 10.63 -12.87
C SER A 55 -3.49 11.59 -13.93
N ILE A 56 -3.27 12.86 -13.59
CA ILE A 56 -2.74 13.87 -14.52
C ILE A 56 -1.31 13.52 -14.92
N VAL A 57 -0.43 13.18 -13.96
CA VAL A 57 0.95 12.79 -14.25
C VAL A 57 1.00 11.57 -15.18
N LEU A 58 0.18 10.56 -14.88
CA LEU A 58 0.10 9.35 -15.69
C LEU A 58 -0.57 9.60 -17.06
N LEU A 59 -1.49 10.55 -17.17
CA LEU A 59 -2.09 10.96 -18.43
C LEU A 59 -1.07 11.65 -19.35
N VAL A 60 -0.29 12.58 -18.79
CA VAL A 60 0.80 13.24 -19.53
C VAL A 60 1.78 12.18 -20.06
N TYR A 61 2.20 11.24 -19.22
CA TYR A 61 3.04 10.12 -19.65
C TYR A 61 2.37 9.29 -20.75
N ALA A 62 1.11 8.93 -20.59
CA ALA A 62 0.37 8.11 -21.55
C ALA A 62 0.24 8.80 -22.93
N ILE A 63 0.02 10.12 -22.96
CA ILE A 63 -0.04 10.90 -24.20
C ILE A 63 1.33 10.91 -24.88
N ILE A 64 2.41 11.23 -24.16
CA ILE A 64 3.77 11.31 -24.71
C ILE A 64 4.21 9.96 -25.28
N THR A 65 3.91 8.85 -24.58
CA THR A 65 4.33 7.50 -24.98
C THR A 65 3.32 6.80 -25.88
N ARG A 66 2.22 7.46 -26.24
CA ARG A 66 1.11 6.87 -27.00
C ARG A 66 0.65 5.53 -26.40
N MET A 67 0.49 5.51 -25.07
CA MET A 67 0.10 4.28 -24.36
C MET A 67 -1.27 3.80 -24.85
N PRO A 68 -1.40 2.53 -25.29
CA PRO A 68 -2.68 2.00 -25.74
C PRO A 68 -3.69 1.93 -24.61
N LEU A 69 -4.97 2.02 -24.90
CA LEU A 69 -6.04 1.76 -23.94
C LEU A 69 -6.14 0.26 -23.60
N PRO A 70 -6.72 -0.09 -22.45
CA PRO A 70 -6.91 -1.49 -22.09
C PRO A 70 -7.93 -2.18 -23.01
N GLY A 71 -7.82 -3.47 -23.15
CA GLY A 71 -8.78 -4.27 -23.91
C GLY A 71 -10.19 -4.15 -23.32
N LYS A 72 -11.20 -3.97 -24.17
CA LYS A 72 -12.62 -3.80 -23.75
C LYS A 72 -13.10 -4.88 -22.77
N LYS A 73 -12.66 -6.13 -22.97
CA LYS A 73 -13.01 -7.28 -22.12
C LYS A 73 -12.45 -7.18 -20.69
N ASP A 74 -11.37 -6.42 -20.49
CA ASP A 74 -10.74 -6.26 -19.19
C ASP A 74 -11.24 -5.05 -18.42
N LEU A 75 -11.99 -4.14 -19.09
CA LEU A 75 -12.51 -2.91 -18.48
C LEU A 75 -13.30 -3.17 -17.19
N PRO A 76 -14.27 -4.10 -17.14
CA PRO A 76 -15.03 -4.34 -15.90
C PRO A 76 -14.14 -4.71 -14.72
N ALA A 77 -13.13 -5.56 -14.95
CA ALA A 77 -12.21 -5.97 -13.91
C ALA A 77 -11.27 -4.81 -13.48
N ILE A 78 -10.77 -4.02 -14.44
CA ILE A 78 -9.95 -2.84 -14.15
C ILE A 78 -10.76 -1.81 -13.34
N PHE A 79 -12.02 -1.57 -13.72
CA PHE A 79 -12.91 -0.67 -12.97
C PHE A 79 -13.16 -1.18 -11.56
N PHE A 80 -13.44 -2.48 -11.40
CA PHE A 80 -13.61 -3.09 -10.09
C PHE A 80 -12.33 -2.99 -9.23
N LEU A 81 -11.16 -3.30 -9.80
CA LEU A 81 -9.88 -3.23 -9.10
C LEU A 81 -9.50 -1.79 -8.73
N GLY A 82 -9.75 -0.83 -9.61
CA GLY A 82 -9.58 0.60 -9.28
C GLY A 82 -10.54 1.05 -8.19
N PHE A 83 -11.80 0.58 -8.23
CA PHE A 83 -12.77 0.88 -7.18
C PHE A 83 -12.32 0.35 -5.82
N ILE A 84 -12.01 -0.95 -5.71
CA ILE A 84 -11.64 -1.53 -4.42
C ILE A 84 -10.25 -1.07 -3.95
N GLY A 85 -9.23 -1.11 -4.82
CA GLY A 85 -7.84 -0.88 -4.45
C GLY A 85 -7.44 0.57 -4.34
N ILE A 86 -8.15 1.47 -5.01
CA ILE A 86 -7.85 2.90 -5.00
C ILE A 86 -8.94 3.68 -4.27
N THR A 87 -10.22 3.49 -4.61
CA THR A 87 -11.29 4.30 -4.02
C THR A 87 -11.62 3.82 -2.62
N VAL A 88 -12.07 2.57 -2.46
CA VAL A 88 -12.49 2.03 -1.16
C VAL A 88 -11.34 2.05 -0.17
N TYR A 89 -10.17 1.55 -0.57
CA TYR A 89 -8.99 1.52 0.29
C TYR A 89 -8.64 2.91 0.84
N HIS A 90 -8.46 3.90 -0.02
CA HIS A 90 -7.98 5.21 0.44
C HIS A 90 -9.05 6.02 1.16
N LEU A 91 -10.33 5.94 0.75
CA LEU A 91 -11.41 6.59 1.50
C LEU A 91 -11.55 5.95 2.88
N ALA A 92 -11.63 4.62 2.95
CA ALA A 92 -11.79 3.91 4.22
C ALA A 92 -10.62 4.20 5.17
N LEU A 93 -9.38 4.19 4.68
CA LEU A 93 -8.20 4.55 5.47
C LEU A 93 -8.29 5.99 5.96
N THR A 94 -8.50 6.96 5.05
CA THR A 94 -8.44 8.39 5.41
C THR A 94 -9.59 8.82 6.31
N PHE A 95 -10.81 8.25 6.13
CA PHE A 95 -11.91 8.47 7.07
C PHE A 95 -11.67 7.79 8.42
N GLY A 96 -11.03 6.61 8.44
CA GLY A 96 -10.63 5.92 9.66
C GLY A 96 -9.64 6.75 10.49
N GLU A 97 -8.63 7.34 9.84
CA GLU A 97 -7.60 8.17 10.47
C GLU A 97 -8.12 9.49 11.08
N LEU A 98 -9.38 9.88 10.84
CA LEU A 98 -10.00 10.98 11.58
C LEU A 98 -10.24 10.65 13.06
N LYS A 99 -10.41 9.39 13.41
CA LYS A 99 -10.79 8.92 14.75
C LYS A 99 -9.79 7.96 15.35
N VAL A 100 -9.02 7.26 14.50
CA VAL A 100 -8.00 6.30 14.91
C VAL A 100 -6.65 6.96 14.80
N THR A 101 -5.79 6.77 15.81
CA THR A 101 -4.42 7.31 15.78
C THR A 101 -3.60 6.65 14.66
N ALA A 102 -2.56 7.30 14.19
CA ALA A 102 -1.73 6.77 13.11
C ALA A 102 -1.06 5.44 13.48
N GLY A 103 -0.64 5.26 14.73
CA GLY A 103 -0.05 4.00 15.18
C GLY A 103 -1.08 2.87 15.18
N SER A 104 -2.27 3.10 15.74
CA SER A 104 -3.36 2.12 15.68
C SER A 104 -3.81 1.85 14.24
N ALA A 105 -3.83 2.86 13.37
CA ALA A 105 -4.13 2.70 11.95
C ALA A 105 -3.07 1.86 11.24
N SER A 106 -1.79 2.12 11.50
CA SER A 106 -0.69 1.36 10.91
C SER A 106 -0.70 -0.10 11.35
N LEU A 107 -1.04 -0.39 12.62
CA LEU A 107 -1.20 -1.75 13.13
C LEU A 107 -2.36 -2.48 12.43
N LEU A 108 -3.50 -1.82 12.27
CA LEU A 108 -4.65 -2.40 11.59
C LEU A 108 -4.35 -2.67 10.10
N ILE A 109 -3.68 -1.75 9.42
CA ILE A 109 -3.21 -1.94 8.03
C ILE A 109 -2.16 -3.05 7.94
N ALA A 110 -1.33 -3.25 8.97
CA ALA A 110 -0.39 -4.36 9.02
C ALA A 110 -1.06 -5.75 9.07
N SER A 111 -2.38 -5.84 9.18
CA SER A 111 -3.12 -7.08 8.93
C SER A 111 -3.25 -7.42 7.43
N ALA A 112 -3.06 -6.47 6.52
CA ALA A 112 -3.19 -6.68 5.08
C ALA A 112 -2.28 -7.80 4.51
N PRO A 113 -1.02 -7.98 4.92
CA PRO A 113 -0.21 -9.12 4.50
C PRO A 113 -0.81 -10.48 4.85
N ILE A 114 -1.49 -10.59 6.01
CA ILE A 114 -2.18 -11.82 6.43
C ILE A 114 -3.33 -12.12 5.47
N PHE A 115 -4.20 -11.13 5.21
CA PHE A 115 -5.29 -11.27 4.23
C PHE A 115 -4.76 -11.55 2.84
N THR A 116 -3.68 -10.88 2.42
CA THR A 116 -3.04 -11.13 1.11
C THR A 116 -2.54 -12.56 1.02
N ALA A 117 -1.89 -13.10 2.04
CA ALA A 117 -1.40 -14.48 2.08
C ALA A 117 -2.56 -15.49 1.97
N ILE A 118 -3.63 -15.28 2.74
CA ILE A 118 -4.83 -16.13 2.71
C ILE A 118 -5.48 -16.08 1.32
N LEU A 119 -5.74 -14.88 0.78
CA LEU A 119 -6.34 -14.72 -0.54
C LEU A 119 -5.47 -15.29 -1.66
N ALA A 120 -4.15 -15.12 -1.60
CA ALA A 120 -3.22 -15.68 -2.57
C ALA A 120 -3.24 -17.22 -2.56
N MET A 121 -3.37 -17.84 -1.39
CA MET A 121 -3.49 -19.28 -1.26
C MET A 121 -4.78 -19.80 -1.92
N PHE A 122 -5.92 -19.15 -1.69
CA PHE A 122 -7.20 -19.60 -2.25
C PHE A 122 -7.39 -19.24 -3.72
N ILE A 123 -7.05 -18.01 -4.12
CA ILE A 123 -7.33 -17.47 -5.46
C ILE A 123 -6.22 -17.81 -6.45
N LEU A 124 -4.96 -17.60 -6.05
CA LEU A 124 -3.79 -17.81 -6.92
C LEU A 124 -3.19 -19.20 -6.77
N LYS A 125 -3.69 -20.02 -5.82
CA LYS A 125 -3.15 -21.34 -5.47
C LYS A 125 -1.67 -21.29 -5.05
N GLU A 126 -1.25 -20.16 -4.46
CA GLU A 126 0.09 -20.04 -3.88
C GLU A 126 0.23 -20.99 -2.69
N LYS A 127 1.37 -21.68 -2.60
CA LYS A 127 1.68 -22.57 -1.47
C LYS A 127 2.59 -21.83 -0.51
N ILE A 128 2.17 -21.74 0.75
CA ILE A 128 2.94 -21.14 1.84
C ILE A 128 3.32 -22.27 2.79
N LYS A 129 4.62 -22.50 2.97
CA LYS A 129 5.12 -23.49 3.94
C LYS A 129 4.80 -23.05 5.37
N PRO A 130 4.76 -23.96 6.34
CA PRO A 130 4.52 -23.62 7.75
C PRO A 130 5.43 -22.51 8.28
N TRP A 131 6.70 -22.52 7.91
CA TRP A 131 7.66 -21.46 8.23
C TRP A 131 7.28 -20.08 7.68
N GLY A 132 6.60 -20.03 6.53
CA GLY A 132 6.07 -18.77 6.00
C GLY A 132 4.98 -18.18 6.90
N TRP A 133 4.08 -19.00 7.42
CA TRP A 133 3.07 -18.57 8.39
C TRP A 133 3.70 -18.12 9.71
N ILE A 134 4.70 -18.85 10.21
CA ILE A 134 5.44 -18.46 11.42
C ILE A 134 6.08 -17.07 11.20
N GLY A 135 6.74 -16.85 10.08
CA GLY A 135 7.33 -15.56 9.75
C GLY A 135 6.30 -14.42 9.65
N ILE A 136 5.13 -14.67 9.06
CA ILE A 136 4.01 -13.71 8.99
C ILE A 136 3.55 -13.33 10.41
N ILE A 137 3.34 -14.31 11.29
CA ILE A 137 2.91 -14.10 12.68
C ILE A 137 3.96 -13.33 13.46
N ILE A 138 5.23 -13.71 13.36
CA ILE A 138 6.35 -13.00 14.03
C ILE A 138 6.41 -11.55 13.56
N SER A 139 6.29 -11.29 12.24
CA SER A 139 6.28 -9.92 11.70
C SER A 139 5.11 -9.11 12.23
N PHE A 140 3.92 -9.69 12.28
CA PHE A 140 2.72 -9.02 12.81
C PHE A 140 2.87 -8.68 14.30
N LEU A 141 3.38 -9.60 15.11
CA LEU A 141 3.69 -9.36 16.53
C LEU A 141 4.74 -8.25 16.68
N GLY A 142 5.77 -8.24 15.83
CA GLY A 142 6.78 -7.18 15.80
C GLY A 142 6.17 -5.81 15.55
N VAL A 143 5.31 -5.68 14.54
CA VAL A 143 4.59 -4.41 14.25
C VAL A 143 3.66 -4.02 15.39
N SER A 144 3.03 -5.00 16.05
CA SER A 144 2.19 -4.75 17.24
C SER A 144 3.00 -4.13 18.38
N LEU A 145 4.22 -4.63 18.63
CA LEU A 145 5.14 -4.05 19.64
C LEU A 145 5.58 -2.63 19.25
N VAL A 146 5.82 -2.35 17.96
CA VAL A 146 6.09 -0.99 17.49
C VAL A 146 4.93 -0.06 17.85
N ALA A 147 3.70 -0.43 17.53
CA ALA A 147 2.53 0.40 17.80
C ALA A 147 2.31 0.65 19.31
N ILE A 148 2.56 -0.36 20.16
CA ILE A 148 2.51 -0.23 21.62
C ILE A 148 3.65 0.68 22.11
N GLY A 149 4.84 0.54 21.56
CA GLY A 149 6.01 1.32 21.92
C GLY A 149 5.84 2.81 21.66
N GLU A 150 5.14 3.20 20.58
CA GLU A 150 4.86 4.61 20.30
C GLU A 150 3.80 5.24 21.24
N GLY A 151 3.39 4.53 22.30
CA GLY A 151 2.50 5.04 23.34
C GLY A 151 1.03 5.17 22.93
N GLU A 152 0.67 4.67 21.77
CA GLU A 152 -0.68 4.67 21.27
C GLU A 152 -1.42 3.40 21.73
N GLY A 153 -1.98 3.42 22.93
CA GLY A 153 -2.76 2.31 23.44
C GLY A 153 -3.90 1.91 22.48
N VAL A 154 -4.16 0.61 22.35
CA VAL A 154 -5.29 0.09 21.55
C VAL A 154 -6.59 0.46 22.26
N ARG A 155 -7.30 1.47 21.77
CA ARG A 155 -8.67 1.80 22.17
C ARG A 155 -9.62 1.24 21.13
N PHE A 156 -10.72 0.64 21.60
CA PHE A 156 -11.79 0.22 20.70
C PHE A 156 -12.48 1.47 20.14
N GLU A 157 -12.29 1.70 18.86
CA GLU A 157 -12.89 2.80 18.11
C GLU A 157 -13.65 2.22 16.92
N PRO A 158 -14.97 2.49 16.74
CA PRO A 158 -15.73 1.95 15.61
C PRO A 158 -15.11 2.28 14.23
N ALA A 159 -14.42 3.41 14.12
CA ALA A 159 -13.71 3.79 12.90
C ALA A 159 -12.55 2.81 12.54
N ALA A 160 -12.11 1.95 13.47
CA ALA A 160 -11.16 0.89 13.20
C ALA A 160 -11.67 -0.11 12.14
N PHE A 161 -12.99 -0.34 12.06
CA PHE A 161 -13.58 -1.17 11.02
C PHE A 161 -13.35 -0.62 9.61
N LEU A 162 -13.29 0.71 9.44
CA LEU A 162 -12.95 1.32 8.16
C LEU A 162 -11.51 0.98 7.75
N ILE A 163 -10.58 0.99 8.70
CA ILE A 163 -9.18 0.67 8.44
C ILE A 163 -9.01 -0.84 8.14
N LEU A 164 -9.76 -1.71 8.83
CA LEU A 164 -9.80 -3.14 8.47
C LEU A 164 -10.40 -3.37 7.08
N LEU A 165 -11.46 -2.63 6.72
CA LEU A 165 -12.00 -2.64 5.36
C LEU A 165 -10.94 -2.21 4.35
N ALA A 166 -10.15 -1.18 4.66
CA ALA A 166 -9.03 -0.77 3.81
C ALA A 166 -8.00 -1.91 3.67
N ALA A 167 -7.58 -2.56 4.75
CA ALA A 167 -6.64 -3.67 4.73
C ALA A 167 -7.14 -4.84 3.87
N ILE A 168 -8.42 -5.19 3.97
CA ILE A 168 -9.04 -6.24 3.16
C ILE A 168 -9.11 -5.81 1.68
N SER A 169 -9.57 -4.58 1.41
CA SER A 169 -9.69 -4.04 0.05
C SER A 169 -8.35 -4.03 -0.70
N THR A 170 -7.28 -3.56 -0.05
CA THR A 170 -5.95 -3.57 -0.69
C THR A 170 -5.43 -4.98 -0.90
N SER A 171 -5.75 -5.92 -0.01
CA SER A 171 -5.35 -7.33 -0.16
C SER A 171 -6.03 -7.98 -1.38
N PHE A 172 -7.33 -7.73 -1.58
CA PHE A 172 -8.02 -8.15 -2.81
C PHE A 172 -7.39 -7.53 -4.05
N TYR A 173 -7.09 -6.22 -4.01
CA TYR A 173 -6.43 -5.55 -5.12
C TYR A 173 -5.08 -6.19 -5.45
N PHE A 174 -4.24 -6.46 -4.46
CA PHE A 174 -2.91 -7.07 -4.66
C PHE A 174 -2.99 -8.47 -5.27
N VAL A 175 -3.95 -9.27 -4.87
CA VAL A 175 -4.10 -10.64 -5.36
C VAL A 175 -4.76 -10.66 -6.74
N LEU A 176 -5.88 -9.95 -6.90
CA LEU A 176 -6.67 -10.00 -8.13
C LEU A 176 -6.03 -9.26 -9.31
N GLN A 177 -5.08 -8.33 -9.09
CA GLN A 177 -4.35 -7.70 -10.18
C GLN A 177 -3.31 -8.64 -10.84
N LYS A 178 -2.81 -9.67 -10.14
CA LYS A 178 -1.74 -10.53 -10.68
C LYS A 178 -2.03 -11.17 -12.04
N PRO A 179 -3.21 -11.70 -12.34
CA PRO A 179 -3.52 -12.18 -13.68
C PRO A 179 -3.35 -11.12 -14.77
N TYR A 180 -3.70 -9.87 -14.47
CA TYR A 180 -3.60 -8.75 -15.41
C TYR A 180 -2.17 -8.26 -15.58
N LEU A 181 -1.29 -8.43 -14.58
CA LEU A 181 0.14 -8.14 -14.69
C LEU A 181 0.89 -9.12 -15.60
N LYS A 182 0.28 -10.26 -15.98
CA LYS A 182 0.77 -11.13 -17.05
C LYS A 182 0.43 -10.59 -18.45
N LYS A 183 -0.63 -9.78 -18.55
CA LYS A 183 -1.15 -9.24 -19.83
C LYS A 183 -0.69 -7.81 -20.07
N TYR A 184 -0.67 -6.99 -19.03
CA TYR A 184 -0.26 -5.59 -19.08
C TYR A 184 1.04 -5.37 -18.36
N SER A 185 1.88 -4.46 -18.84
CA SER A 185 3.05 -4.04 -18.06
C SER A 185 2.60 -3.39 -16.73
N PRO A 186 3.40 -3.47 -15.66
CA PRO A 186 3.08 -2.89 -14.37
C PRO A 186 2.62 -1.44 -14.43
N LEU A 187 3.33 -0.61 -15.21
CA LEU A 187 2.98 0.79 -15.41
C LEU A 187 1.60 0.96 -16.07
N LYS A 188 1.32 0.22 -17.15
CA LYS A 188 0.02 0.31 -17.83
C LYS A 188 -1.12 -0.09 -16.90
N PHE A 189 -0.97 -1.21 -16.19
CA PHE A 189 -2.01 -1.69 -15.29
C PHE A 189 -2.25 -0.72 -14.13
N ALA A 190 -1.19 -0.22 -13.47
CA ALA A 190 -1.31 0.75 -12.39
C ALA A 190 -1.99 2.04 -12.88
N THR A 191 -1.64 2.52 -14.09
CA THR A 191 -2.28 3.69 -14.70
C THR A 191 -3.78 3.48 -14.87
N TYR A 192 -4.20 2.35 -15.45
CA TYR A 192 -5.62 2.07 -15.67
C TYR A 192 -6.39 1.95 -14.35
N ALA A 193 -5.81 1.28 -13.34
CA ALA A 193 -6.42 1.15 -12.03
C ALA A 193 -6.55 2.51 -11.31
N ILE A 194 -5.53 3.37 -11.40
CA ILE A 194 -5.55 4.72 -10.82
C ILE A 194 -6.61 5.58 -11.51
N TRP A 195 -6.68 5.60 -12.83
CA TRP A 195 -7.71 6.35 -13.56
C TRP A 195 -9.12 5.88 -13.19
N SER A 196 -9.32 4.56 -13.15
CA SER A 196 -10.59 3.99 -12.73
C SER A 196 -10.96 4.39 -11.30
N GLY A 197 -10.03 4.27 -10.35
CA GLY A 197 -10.27 4.69 -8.98
C GLY A 197 -10.56 6.19 -8.87
N THR A 198 -9.79 7.03 -9.56
CA THR A 198 -10.02 8.49 -9.58
C THR A 198 -11.41 8.83 -10.14
N PHE A 199 -11.87 8.09 -11.16
CA PHE A 199 -13.23 8.26 -11.69
C PHE A 199 -14.30 8.08 -10.60
N PHE A 200 -14.21 7.05 -9.78
CA PHE A 200 -15.17 6.83 -8.68
C PHE A 200 -15.03 7.87 -7.55
N GLN A 201 -13.89 8.52 -7.44
CA GLN A 201 -13.66 9.57 -6.43
C GLN A 201 -14.19 10.94 -6.86
N ILE A 202 -14.69 11.11 -8.09
CA ILE A 202 -15.14 12.40 -8.62
C ILE A 202 -16.26 13.03 -7.78
N PHE A 203 -17.05 12.22 -7.09
CA PHE A 203 -18.07 12.68 -6.15
C PHE A 203 -17.51 13.52 -5.00
N PHE A 204 -16.22 13.37 -4.69
CA PHE A 204 -15.50 14.12 -3.67
C PHE A 204 -14.78 15.37 -4.21
N SER A 205 -15.05 15.76 -5.47
CA SER A 205 -14.49 16.98 -6.06
C SER A 205 -15.13 18.27 -5.54
N ARG A 206 -16.36 18.15 -4.96
CA ARG A 206 -17.13 19.31 -4.49
C ARG A 206 -16.36 20.09 -3.42
N GLY A 207 -16.18 21.40 -3.65
CA GLY A 207 -15.46 22.26 -2.73
C GLY A 207 -13.92 22.18 -2.84
N LEU A 208 -13.35 21.30 -3.66
CA LEU A 208 -11.91 21.14 -3.78
C LEU A 208 -11.21 22.45 -4.21
N PHE A 209 -11.76 23.15 -5.20
CA PHE A 209 -11.18 24.42 -5.68
C PHE A 209 -11.09 25.47 -4.55
N GLN A 210 -12.15 25.58 -3.74
CA GLN A 210 -12.17 26.49 -2.60
C GLN A 210 -11.14 26.07 -1.54
N ASN A 211 -11.01 24.76 -1.30
CA ASN A 211 -10.00 24.25 -0.37
C ASN A 211 -8.57 24.56 -0.88
N ILE A 212 -8.28 24.34 -2.16
CA ILE A 212 -6.97 24.65 -2.75
C ILE A 212 -6.65 26.15 -2.60
N LYS A 213 -7.65 27.03 -2.82
CA LYS A 213 -7.46 28.49 -2.73
C LYS A 213 -7.15 28.95 -1.30
N ASN A 214 -7.75 28.29 -0.30
CA ASN A 214 -7.69 28.74 1.10
C ASN A 214 -6.68 27.95 1.95
N ALA A 215 -6.23 26.77 1.48
CA ALA A 215 -5.31 25.92 2.22
C ALA A 215 -3.89 26.52 2.28
N PRO A 216 -3.16 26.30 3.38
CA PRO A 216 -1.72 26.55 3.44
C PRO A 216 -0.99 25.79 2.32
N ILE A 217 0.03 26.44 1.75
CA ILE A 217 0.79 25.85 0.63
C ILE A 217 1.40 24.50 0.98
N GLU A 218 1.82 24.33 2.23
CA GLU A 218 2.44 23.07 2.73
C GLU A 218 1.46 21.90 2.65
N ALA A 219 0.18 22.11 2.97
CA ALA A 219 -0.85 21.06 2.88
C ALA A 219 -1.13 20.70 1.42
N THR A 220 -1.18 21.70 0.54
CA THR A 220 -1.37 21.48 -0.90
C THR A 220 -0.18 20.72 -1.51
N LEU A 221 1.05 21.14 -1.21
CA LEU A 221 2.27 20.48 -1.67
C LEU A 221 2.40 19.06 -1.14
N ALA A 222 1.99 18.80 0.11
CA ALA A 222 1.96 17.44 0.66
C ALA A 222 1.02 16.53 -0.12
N ILE A 223 -0.16 17.03 -0.55
CA ILE A 223 -1.10 16.23 -1.36
C ILE A 223 -0.55 16.00 -2.76
N ILE A 224 0.05 17.00 -3.40
CA ILE A 224 0.69 16.85 -4.71
C ILE A 224 1.83 15.84 -4.63
N TYR A 225 2.70 15.95 -3.61
CA TYR A 225 3.74 14.95 -3.33
C TYR A 225 3.15 13.54 -3.22
N MET A 226 2.09 13.39 -2.41
CA MET A 226 1.43 12.09 -2.24
C MET A 226 0.81 11.57 -3.54
N GLY A 227 0.38 12.44 -4.44
CA GLY A 227 -0.12 12.07 -5.76
C GLY A 227 0.98 11.54 -6.67
N ILE A 228 2.12 12.22 -6.72
CA ILE A 228 3.24 11.85 -7.61
C ILE A 228 3.95 10.60 -7.11
N PHE A 229 4.40 10.60 -5.85
CA PHE A 229 5.27 9.54 -5.33
C PHE A 229 4.50 8.38 -4.71
N PRO A 230 3.72 8.52 -3.63
CA PRO A 230 2.98 7.42 -3.05
C PRO A 230 1.86 6.85 -3.92
N ALA A 231 1.16 7.69 -4.72
CA ALA A 231 0.04 7.20 -5.52
C ALA A 231 0.45 6.79 -6.95
N ALA A 232 1.29 7.51 -7.68
CA ALA A 232 1.69 7.08 -9.02
C ALA A 232 2.91 6.15 -8.96
N LEU A 233 4.05 6.62 -8.49
CA LEU A 233 5.31 5.87 -8.56
C LEU A 233 5.28 4.60 -7.70
N ALA A 234 4.83 4.68 -6.45
CA ALA A 234 4.81 3.51 -5.58
C ALA A 234 3.83 2.42 -6.07
N TYR A 235 2.69 2.77 -6.65
CA TYR A 235 1.79 1.77 -7.25
C TYR A 235 2.40 1.09 -8.48
N ILE A 236 3.17 1.82 -9.30
CA ILE A 236 3.89 1.25 -10.44
C ILE A 236 4.97 0.27 -9.97
N THR A 237 5.80 0.68 -9.00
CA THR A 237 6.86 -0.16 -8.44
C THR A 237 6.29 -1.37 -7.71
N TRP A 238 5.18 -1.23 -6.98
CA TRP A 238 4.49 -2.35 -6.35
C TRP A 238 3.88 -3.33 -7.35
N ALA A 239 3.25 -2.83 -8.41
CA ALA A 239 2.76 -3.66 -9.50
C ALA A 239 3.91 -4.42 -10.19
N TYR A 240 5.09 -3.79 -10.33
CA TYR A 240 6.29 -4.47 -10.81
C TYR A 240 6.72 -5.59 -9.87
N VAL A 241 6.76 -5.36 -8.56
CA VAL A 241 7.06 -6.41 -7.56
C VAL A 241 6.09 -7.58 -7.69
N LEU A 242 4.78 -7.29 -7.69
CA LEU A 242 3.72 -8.32 -7.81
C LEU A 242 3.77 -9.07 -9.15
N SER A 243 4.32 -8.48 -10.22
CA SER A 243 4.51 -9.16 -11.49
C SER A 243 5.66 -10.18 -11.48
N ARG A 244 6.56 -10.10 -10.47
CA ARG A 244 7.81 -10.87 -10.41
C ARG A 244 7.83 -11.91 -9.31
N ILE A 245 7.17 -11.65 -8.18
CA ILE A 245 7.16 -12.55 -7.03
C ILE A 245 5.73 -12.90 -6.58
N PRO A 246 5.55 -13.99 -5.80
CA PRO A 246 4.26 -14.35 -5.21
C PRO A 246 3.67 -13.20 -4.40
N ALA A 247 2.32 -13.08 -4.38
CA ALA A 247 1.65 -12.00 -3.67
C ALA A 247 1.82 -12.13 -2.15
N SER A 248 1.82 -13.36 -1.63
CA SER A 248 2.10 -13.65 -0.22
C SER A 248 3.49 -13.20 0.21
N LEU A 249 4.49 -13.44 -0.65
CA LEU A 249 5.87 -13.01 -0.40
C LEU A 249 6.00 -11.48 -0.52
N ALA A 250 5.42 -10.87 -1.56
CA ALA A 250 5.40 -9.42 -1.70
C ALA A 250 4.76 -8.75 -0.47
N GLY A 251 3.60 -9.26 -0.04
CA GLY A 251 2.89 -8.76 1.13
C GLY A 251 3.72 -8.76 2.40
N SER A 252 4.57 -9.77 2.62
CA SER A 252 5.40 -9.83 3.83
C SER A 252 6.37 -8.64 3.97
N TYR A 253 6.83 -8.06 2.86
CA TYR A 253 7.68 -6.87 2.91
C TYR A 253 6.98 -5.62 3.45
N LEU A 254 5.64 -5.56 3.40
CA LEU A 254 4.88 -4.43 3.94
C LEU A 254 5.03 -4.28 5.45
N TYR A 255 5.41 -5.35 6.17
CA TYR A 255 5.75 -5.27 7.59
C TYR A 255 6.99 -4.40 7.88
N LEU A 256 7.77 -4.06 6.86
CA LEU A 256 8.89 -3.12 6.99
C LEU A 256 8.42 -1.66 6.98
N SER A 257 7.20 -1.37 6.52
CA SER A 257 6.70 0.00 6.40
C SER A 257 6.65 0.75 7.73
N PRO A 258 6.15 0.19 8.85
CA PRO A 258 6.21 0.84 10.16
C PRO A 258 7.64 1.08 10.65
N VAL A 259 8.55 0.13 10.38
CA VAL A 259 9.99 0.28 10.76
C VAL A 259 10.60 1.48 10.02
N LEU A 260 10.31 1.60 8.72
CA LEU A 260 10.77 2.74 7.92
C LEU A 260 10.13 4.06 8.38
N ALA A 261 8.85 4.03 8.77
CA ALA A 261 8.18 5.22 9.30
C ALA A 261 8.86 5.75 10.57
N ILE A 262 9.26 4.86 11.48
CA ILE A 262 10.03 5.23 12.69
C ILE A 262 11.38 5.82 12.31
N LEU A 263 12.11 5.21 11.39
CA LEU A 263 13.41 5.72 10.94
C LEU A 263 13.28 7.10 10.29
N ILE A 264 12.25 7.31 9.50
CA ILE A 264 11.96 8.61 8.87
C ILE A 264 11.64 9.65 9.95
N ALA A 265 10.82 9.32 10.94
CA ALA A 265 10.49 10.21 12.04
C ALA A 265 11.75 10.56 12.87
N TRP A 266 12.59 9.59 13.16
CA TRP A 266 13.84 9.82 13.87
C TRP A 266 14.79 10.77 13.12
N ILE A 267 15.05 10.48 11.84
CA ILE A 267 16.00 11.27 11.04
C ILE A 267 15.46 12.68 10.74
N TRP A 268 14.16 12.79 10.45
CA TRP A 268 13.57 14.04 9.96
C TRP A 268 13.00 14.93 11.05
N LEU A 269 12.39 14.32 12.08
CA LEU A 269 11.71 15.04 13.15
C LEU A 269 12.53 15.03 14.46
N GLY A 270 13.64 14.28 14.52
CA GLY A 270 14.43 14.10 15.74
C GLY A 270 13.72 13.27 16.82
N GLU A 271 12.66 12.57 16.47
CA GLU A 271 11.91 11.73 17.40
C GLU A 271 12.72 10.45 17.71
N ILE A 272 13.22 10.32 18.94
CA ILE A 272 14.01 9.16 19.36
C ILE A 272 13.05 7.97 19.53
N PRO A 273 13.24 6.85 18.80
CA PRO A 273 12.39 5.68 18.94
C PRO A 273 12.51 5.06 20.32
N LEU A 274 11.39 4.64 20.89
CA LEU A 274 11.39 3.93 22.16
C LEU A 274 12.01 2.53 22.02
N PHE A 275 12.59 2.03 23.10
CA PHE A 275 13.24 0.70 23.10
C PHE A 275 12.30 -0.41 22.60
N LEU A 276 11.02 -0.37 22.99
CA LEU A 276 10.01 -1.34 22.56
C LEU A 276 9.77 -1.30 21.04
N SER A 277 9.81 -0.12 20.45
CA SER A 277 9.68 0.07 18.97
C SER A 277 10.88 -0.52 18.24
N LEU A 278 12.09 -0.40 18.81
CA LEU A 278 13.30 -1.04 18.24
C LEU A 278 13.22 -2.57 18.30
N VAL A 279 12.78 -3.12 19.43
CA VAL A 279 12.57 -4.58 19.57
C VAL A 279 11.50 -5.06 18.60
N GLY A 280 10.38 -4.35 18.50
CA GLY A 280 9.30 -4.65 17.55
C GLY A 280 9.77 -4.61 16.09
N GLY A 281 10.55 -3.61 15.73
CA GLY A 281 11.17 -3.49 14.41
C GLY A 281 12.10 -4.65 14.08
N ALA A 282 12.95 -5.07 15.03
CA ALA A 282 13.84 -6.22 14.87
C ALA A 282 13.05 -7.54 14.67
N LEU A 283 11.96 -7.73 15.42
CA LEU A 283 11.07 -8.89 15.24
C LEU A 283 10.37 -8.86 13.87
N ALA A 284 9.87 -7.69 13.43
CA ALA A 284 9.26 -7.55 12.10
C ALA A 284 10.24 -7.92 10.99
N LEU A 285 11.49 -7.46 11.07
CA LEU A 285 12.57 -7.82 10.15
C LEU A 285 12.86 -9.32 10.17
N ALA A 286 13.00 -9.92 11.36
CA ALA A 286 13.26 -11.35 11.51
C ALA A 286 12.14 -12.19 10.86
N GLY A 287 10.88 -11.83 11.08
CA GLY A 287 9.73 -12.49 10.45
C GLY A 287 9.76 -12.40 8.93
N VAL A 288 10.07 -11.22 8.37
CA VAL A 288 10.22 -11.05 6.91
C VAL A 288 11.36 -11.94 6.36
N ILE A 289 12.48 -12.05 7.07
CA ILE A 289 13.58 -12.94 6.68
C ILE A 289 13.12 -14.41 6.69
N ILE A 290 12.39 -14.84 7.72
CA ILE A 290 11.85 -16.21 7.81
C ILE A 290 10.92 -16.50 6.62
N VAL A 291 9.99 -15.59 6.27
CA VAL A 291 9.11 -15.76 5.10
C VAL A 291 9.95 -15.92 3.83
N ASN A 292 10.98 -15.10 3.67
CA ASN A 292 11.80 -15.09 2.46
C ASN A 292 12.71 -16.31 2.30
N VAL A 293 13.29 -16.80 3.39
CA VAL A 293 14.30 -17.86 3.36
C VAL A 293 13.67 -19.25 3.54
N LEU A 294 12.74 -19.38 4.47
CA LEU A 294 12.19 -20.68 4.88
C LEU A 294 10.74 -20.90 4.43
N GLY A 295 10.01 -19.83 4.16
CA GLY A 295 8.56 -19.86 3.86
C GLY A 295 8.22 -20.23 2.41
N ARG A 296 9.21 -20.42 1.56
CA ARG A 296 9.05 -20.78 0.14
C ARG A 296 8.98 -22.28 -0.09
#